data_076ae88c3cc2aa04bf0b878f09cc7643
#
_entry.id   076ae88c3cc2aa04bf0b878f09cc7643
#
_cell.length_a   1.000
_cell.length_b   1.000
_cell.length_c   1.000
_cell.angle_alpha   90.00
_cell.angle_beta   90.00
_cell.angle_gamma   90.00
#
_symmetry.space_group_name_H-M   'P 1'
#
loop_
_entity.id
_entity.type
_entity.pdbx_description
1 polymer ?
#
loop_
_entity_poly.entity_id
_entity_poly.type
_entity_poly.pdbx_seq_one_letter_code
_entity_poly.pdbx_strand_id
1 'polypeptide(L)'
;MPLFAARTVRRACLAVALALSSAVVGYAADTVEYRVLATNKTSTMEKEMREAGAAGFRFAGTMGGDTAFGGNEVVVVMTRTGAAGPHYVYRLLATTKTSTMQNELQAAGAEGFEYRGQSIFSSMFGGKEVVVILEQDRDATSKDRWEYRLLATSKTSTMQRELSDTGAQGFEFVGMTVASTAMGGNELVTITRRKVR
;
A
#
# COMPACT_ATOMS: atom_id res chain seq x y z
N MET A 1 54.65 -67.09 -57.64
CA MET A 1 53.67 -66.10 -58.08
C MET A 1 52.77 -65.86 -56.89
N PRO A 2 52.89 -64.73 -56.20
CA PRO A 2 51.97 -64.41 -55.14
C PRO A 2 51.03 -63.25 -55.52
N LEU A 3 49.73 -63.48 -55.17
CA LEU A 3 48.65 -62.51 -55.28
C LEU A 3 48.76 -61.48 -54.15
N PHE A 4 48.70 -60.20 -54.51
CA PHE A 4 48.54 -59.09 -53.55
C PHE A 4 47.05 -58.88 -53.31
N ALA A 5 46.62 -59.05 -52.05
CA ALA A 5 45.29 -58.69 -51.59
C ALA A 5 45.25 -57.29 -51.11
N ALA A 6 44.48 -56.43 -51.77
CA ALA A 6 44.26 -55.03 -51.36
C ALA A 6 43.27 -54.94 -50.18
N ARG A 7 43.71 -54.41 -49.04
CA ARG A 7 42.85 -54.07 -47.89
C ARG A 7 42.26 -52.70 -48.04
N THR A 8 40.97 -52.63 -48.26
CA THR A 8 40.18 -51.39 -48.30
C THR A 8 39.86 -50.96 -46.83
N VAL A 9 40.44 -49.86 -46.40
CA VAL A 9 40.14 -49.25 -45.10
C VAL A 9 38.94 -48.34 -45.26
N ARG A 10 37.78 -48.73 -44.72
CA ARG A 10 36.60 -47.86 -44.60
C ARG A 10 36.78 -46.94 -43.43
N ARG A 11 36.94 -45.66 -43.68
CA ARG A 11 36.89 -44.60 -42.67
C ARG A 11 35.40 -44.32 -42.35
N ALA A 12 34.97 -44.69 -41.16
CA ALA A 12 33.68 -44.27 -40.63
C ALA A 12 33.80 -42.85 -40.03
N CYS A 13 33.20 -41.88 -40.70
CA CYS A 13 33.03 -40.55 -40.12
C CYS A 13 31.86 -40.58 -39.13
N LEU A 14 32.18 -40.47 -37.83
CA LEU A 14 31.23 -40.28 -36.77
C LEU A 14 30.86 -38.79 -36.69
N ALA A 15 29.71 -38.40 -37.22
CA ALA A 15 29.17 -37.06 -37.08
C ALA A 15 28.49 -36.95 -35.69
N VAL A 16 29.14 -36.27 -34.75
CA VAL A 16 28.53 -35.92 -33.45
C VAL A 16 27.73 -34.65 -33.68
N ALA A 17 26.38 -34.82 -33.75
CA ALA A 17 25.43 -33.71 -33.76
C ALA A 17 25.26 -33.21 -32.30
N LEU A 18 25.90 -32.06 -31.98
CA LEU A 18 25.73 -31.36 -30.73
C LEU A 18 24.40 -30.59 -30.77
N ALA A 19 23.32 -31.16 -30.22
CA ALA A 19 22.06 -30.47 -30.06
C ALA A 19 22.19 -29.41 -28.92
N LEU A 20 22.38 -28.15 -29.27
CA LEU A 20 22.24 -27.04 -28.35
C LEU A 20 20.75 -26.87 -28.03
N SER A 21 20.30 -27.44 -26.93
CA SER A 21 19.00 -27.12 -26.32
C SER A 21 19.11 -25.74 -25.67
N SER A 22 18.69 -24.70 -26.37
CA SER A 22 18.47 -23.38 -25.79
C SER A 22 17.27 -23.48 -24.83
N ALA A 23 17.54 -23.61 -23.54
CA ALA A 23 16.53 -23.42 -22.52
C ALA A 23 16.09 -21.95 -22.57
N VAL A 24 14.91 -21.70 -23.16
CA VAL A 24 14.24 -20.42 -23.04
C VAL A 24 13.80 -20.32 -21.58
N VAL A 25 14.56 -19.59 -20.77
CA VAL A 25 14.11 -19.19 -19.44
C VAL A 25 12.97 -18.20 -19.65
N GLY A 26 11.75 -18.73 -19.68
CA GLY A 26 10.55 -17.92 -19.65
C GLY A 26 10.51 -17.19 -18.31
N TYR A 27 10.75 -15.90 -18.30
CA TYR A 27 10.39 -15.04 -17.19
C TYR A 27 8.85 -15.04 -17.12
N ALA A 28 8.29 -15.89 -16.28
CA ALA A 28 6.90 -15.76 -15.91
C ALA A 28 6.80 -14.40 -15.19
N ALA A 29 6.17 -13.42 -15.83
CA ALA A 29 5.85 -12.16 -15.17
C ALA A 29 4.98 -12.50 -13.96
N ASP A 30 5.38 -12.05 -12.77
CA ASP A 30 4.57 -12.20 -11.57
C ASP A 30 3.20 -11.57 -11.83
N THR A 31 2.16 -12.40 -11.81
CA THR A 31 0.79 -11.92 -11.99
C THR A 31 0.37 -11.12 -10.76
N VAL A 32 -0.17 -9.91 -11.01
CA VAL A 32 -0.74 -9.07 -9.96
C VAL A 32 -2.23 -9.35 -9.88
N GLU A 33 -2.67 -9.77 -8.71
CA GLU A 33 -4.09 -9.90 -8.39
C GLU A 33 -4.61 -8.62 -7.75
N TYR A 34 -5.84 -8.25 -8.09
CA TYR A 34 -6.51 -7.08 -7.55
C TYR A 34 -7.74 -7.50 -6.76
N ARG A 35 -7.99 -6.81 -5.64
CA ARG A 35 -9.23 -6.87 -4.89
C ARG A 35 -9.77 -5.47 -4.71
N VAL A 36 -11.03 -5.26 -5.10
CA VAL A 36 -11.73 -3.99 -4.92
C VAL A 36 -12.74 -4.16 -3.79
N LEU A 37 -12.66 -3.28 -2.80
CA LEU A 37 -13.59 -3.19 -1.69
C LEU A 37 -14.37 -1.89 -1.84
N ALA A 38 -15.69 -1.93 -1.66
CA ALA A 38 -16.55 -0.76 -1.78
C ALA A 38 -17.64 -0.78 -0.69
N THR A 39 -17.69 0.27 0.11
CA THR A 39 -18.67 0.40 1.19
C THR A 39 -18.82 1.85 1.65
N ASN A 40 -19.93 2.14 2.29
CA ASN A 40 -20.19 3.42 2.94
C ASN A 40 -20.00 3.37 4.49
N LYS A 41 -19.47 2.25 5.02
CA LYS A 41 -19.26 2.08 6.46
C LYS A 41 -17.80 1.79 6.78
N THR A 42 -17.19 2.64 7.61
CA THR A 42 -15.78 2.50 8.02
C THR A 42 -15.47 1.16 8.68
N SER A 43 -16.36 0.68 9.57
CA SER A 43 -16.17 -0.62 10.24
C SER A 43 -16.23 -1.81 9.29
N THR A 44 -17.08 -1.75 8.27
CA THR A 44 -17.13 -2.78 7.21
C THR A 44 -15.86 -2.74 6.39
N MET A 45 -15.40 -1.55 5.98
CA MET A 45 -14.16 -1.40 5.23
C MET A 45 -12.95 -1.95 6.01
N GLU A 46 -12.84 -1.61 7.30
CA GLU A 46 -11.75 -2.13 8.14
C GLU A 46 -11.73 -3.66 8.20
N LYS A 47 -12.92 -4.28 8.40
CA LYS A 47 -13.06 -5.73 8.43
C LYS A 47 -12.62 -6.37 7.10
N GLU A 48 -13.13 -5.87 5.98
CA GLU A 48 -12.80 -6.39 4.64
C GLU A 48 -11.32 -6.21 4.30
N MET A 49 -10.72 -5.07 4.65
CA MET A 49 -9.29 -4.83 4.49
C MET A 49 -8.45 -5.78 5.35
N ARG A 50 -8.86 -6.07 6.58
CA ARG A 50 -8.17 -7.06 7.44
C ARG A 50 -8.23 -8.47 6.85
N GLU A 51 -9.39 -8.88 6.34
CA GLU A 51 -9.55 -10.17 5.67
C GLU A 51 -8.69 -10.26 4.41
N ALA A 52 -8.65 -9.20 3.61
CA ALA A 52 -7.79 -9.12 2.43
C ALA A 52 -6.29 -9.14 2.81
N GLY A 53 -5.90 -8.38 3.84
CA GLY A 53 -4.52 -8.34 4.33
C GLY A 53 -4.05 -9.68 4.89
N ALA A 54 -4.91 -10.41 5.59
CA ALA A 54 -4.64 -11.78 6.03
C ALA A 54 -4.51 -12.77 4.86
N ALA A 55 -5.07 -12.46 3.70
CA ALA A 55 -4.91 -13.22 2.46
C ALA A 55 -3.72 -12.73 1.60
N GLY A 56 -2.84 -11.87 2.13
CA GLY A 56 -1.64 -11.36 1.47
C GLY A 56 -1.88 -10.19 0.52
N PHE A 57 -3.08 -9.60 0.52
CA PHE A 57 -3.33 -8.39 -0.25
C PHE A 57 -2.85 -7.15 0.51
N ARG A 58 -2.20 -6.24 -0.21
CA ARG A 58 -1.70 -4.98 0.31
C ARG A 58 -2.47 -3.80 -0.26
N PHE A 59 -2.66 -2.76 0.53
CA PHE A 59 -3.28 -1.52 0.11
C PHE A 59 -2.53 -0.87 -1.06
N ALA A 60 -3.27 -0.53 -2.12
CA ALA A 60 -2.74 0.13 -3.31
C ALA A 60 -3.29 1.56 -3.47
N GLY A 61 -4.54 1.80 -3.12
CA GLY A 61 -5.14 3.12 -3.24
C GLY A 61 -6.58 3.18 -2.74
N THR A 62 -7.06 4.38 -2.48
CA THR A 62 -8.44 4.65 -2.07
C THR A 62 -8.98 5.91 -2.71
N MET A 63 -10.26 5.91 -2.94
CA MET A 63 -11.03 7.10 -3.29
C MET A 63 -12.40 7.06 -2.60
N GLY A 64 -12.96 8.22 -2.30
CA GLY A 64 -14.33 8.35 -1.83
C GLY A 64 -15.04 9.41 -2.65
N GLY A 65 -16.34 9.29 -2.77
CA GLY A 65 -17.18 10.25 -3.49
C GLY A 65 -18.51 9.65 -3.92
N ASP A 66 -19.21 10.42 -4.74
CA ASP A 66 -20.46 9.99 -5.34
C ASP A 66 -20.17 8.93 -6.41
N THR A 67 -20.87 7.80 -6.33
CA THR A 67 -20.78 6.76 -7.36
C THR A 67 -21.73 7.08 -8.53
N ALA A 68 -21.45 6.47 -9.68
CA ALA A 68 -22.26 6.62 -10.89
C ALA A 68 -23.73 6.20 -10.71
N PHE A 69 -24.04 5.47 -9.65
CA PHE A 69 -25.39 5.00 -9.32
C PHE A 69 -26.06 5.80 -8.20
N GLY A 70 -25.51 6.97 -7.82
CA GLY A 70 -26.12 7.90 -6.87
C GLY A 70 -25.91 7.55 -5.39
N GLY A 71 -24.91 6.76 -5.07
CA GLY A 71 -24.49 6.47 -3.69
C GLY A 71 -23.17 7.13 -3.33
N ASN A 72 -22.95 7.35 -2.02
CA ASN A 72 -21.65 7.73 -1.49
C ASN A 72 -20.91 6.46 -1.03
N GLU A 73 -19.86 6.10 -1.72
CA GLU A 73 -19.03 4.96 -1.39
C GLU A 73 -17.57 5.36 -1.27
N VAL A 74 -16.85 4.64 -0.42
CA VAL A 74 -15.40 4.62 -0.44
C VAL A 74 -14.96 3.32 -1.08
N VAL A 75 -14.08 3.47 -2.07
CA VAL A 75 -13.50 2.35 -2.80
C VAL A 75 -12.04 2.23 -2.41
N VAL A 76 -11.63 1.01 -2.05
CA VAL A 76 -10.24 0.65 -1.78
C VAL A 76 -9.81 -0.41 -2.78
N VAL A 77 -8.65 -0.20 -3.38
CA VAL A 77 -7.98 -1.18 -4.23
C VAL A 77 -6.83 -1.80 -3.43
N MET A 78 -6.81 -3.12 -3.41
CA MET A 78 -5.73 -3.90 -2.81
C MET A 78 -5.10 -4.81 -3.87
N THR A 79 -3.80 -5.05 -3.74
CA THR A 79 -3.02 -5.85 -4.69
C THR A 79 -2.26 -6.96 -3.99
N ARG A 80 -2.06 -8.08 -4.70
CA ARG A 80 -1.19 -9.17 -4.28
C ARG A 80 -0.34 -9.60 -5.45
N THR A 81 0.96 -9.78 -5.23
CA THR A 81 1.91 -10.29 -6.22
C THR A 81 2.38 -11.68 -5.78
N GLY A 82 2.13 -12.70 -6.59
CA GLY A 82 2.45 -14.08 -6.26
C GLY A 82 1.50 -14.73 -5.25
N ALA A 83 1.66 -16.04 -5.01
CA ALA A 83 0.75 -16.85 -4.20
C ALA A 83 0.97 -16.72 -2.67
N ALA A 84 2.16 -16.30 -2.23
CA ALA A 84 2.56 -16.20 -0.82
C ALA A 84 3.24 -14.85 -0.59
N GLY A 85 2.44 -13.84 -0.31
CA GLY A 85 2.92 -12.51 0.12
C GLY A 85 2.93 -12.38 1.65
N PRO A 86 3.57 -11.35 2.21
CA PRO A 86 3.46 -11.02 3.62
C PRO A 86 2.02 -10.70 4.01
N HIS A 87 1.68 -10.94 5.28
CA HIS A 87 0.34 -10.68 5.81
C HIS A 87 0.28 -9.31 6.46
N TYR A 88 -0.80 -8.58 6.18
CA TYR A 88 -0.98 -7.23 6.67
C TYR A 88 -2.19 -7.11 7.60
N VAL A 89 -2.06 -6.24 8.60
CA VAL A 89 -3.18 -5.81 9.44
C VAL A 89 -3.48 -4.35 9.15
N TYR A 90 -4.76 -4.06 9.01
CA TYR A 90 -5.25 -2.71 8.76
C TYR A 90 -5.98 -2.17 9.99
N ARG A 91 -5.84 -0.88 10.22
CA ARG A 91 -6.60 -0.10 11.19
C ARG A 91 -7.08 1.19 10.51
N LEU A 92 -8.36 1.46 10.63
CA LEU A 92 -8.97 2.68 10.12
C LEU A 92 -9.29 3.60 11.29
N LEU A 93 -8.77 4.83 11.23
CA LEU A 93 -9.09 5.87 12.22
C LEU A 93 -10.10 6.80 11.58
N ALA A 94 -11.30 6.88 12.15
CA ALA A 94 -12.41 7.70 11.65
C ALA A 94 -12.79 8.73 12.71
N THR A 95 -12.58 9.99 12.43
CA THR A 95 -12.90 11.05 13.39
C THR A 95 -13.16 12.38 12.68
N THR A 96 -13.94 13.23 13.34
CA THR A 96 -14.21 14.61 12.94
C THR A 96 -13.36 15.61 13.72
N LYS A 97 -12.60 15.16 14.74
CA LYS A 97 -11.80 16.04 15.60
C LYS A 97 -10.31 15.82 15.39
N THR A 98 -9.59 16.87 15.03
CA THR A 98 -8.14 16.85 14.79
C THR A 98 -7.34 16.37 16.00
N SER A 99 -7.72 16.81 17.23
CA SER A 99 -7.04 16.37 18.45
C SER A 99 -7.21 14.87 18.74
N THR A 100 -8.39 14.31 18.47
CA THR A 100 -8.64 12.87 18.59
C THR A 100 -7.79 12.12 17.57
N MET A 101 -7.77 12.57 16.30
CA MET A 101 -6.94 12.00 15.24
C MET A 101 -5.46 11.97 15.62
N GLN A 102 -4.93 13.08 16.20
CA GLN A 102 -3.54 13.14 16.64
C GLN A 102 -3.22 12.05 17.67
N ASN A 103 -4.09 11.89 18.68
CA ASN A 103 -3.87 10.91 19.74
C ASN A 103 -3.96 9.46 19.21
N GLU A 104 -4.93 9.19 18.36
CA GLU A 104 -5.11 7.86 17.75
C GLU A 104 -3.96 7.49 16.81
N LEU A 105 -3.49 8.43 15.99
CA LEU A 105 -2.31 8.23 15.15
C LEU A 105 -1.06 7.96 15.97
N GLN A 106 -0.86 8.70 17.04
CA GLN A 106 0.30 8.52 17.93
C GLN A 106 0.28 7.15 18.60
N ALA A 107 -0.89 6.72 19.10
CA ALA A 107 -1.06 5.39 19.69
C ALA A 107 -0.79 4.28 18.64
N ALA A 108 -1.36 4.40 17.45
CA ALA A 108 -1.16 3.43 16.38
C ALA A 108 0.30 3.37 15.89
N GLY A 109 0.96 4.51 15.79
CA GLY A 109 2.38 4.60 15.41
C GLY A 109 3.30 3.92 16.44
N ALA A 110 3.01 4.09 17.73
CA ALA A 110 3.74 3.40 18.80
C ALA A 110 3.57 1.86 18.75
N GLU A 111 2.43 1.38 18.23
CA GLU A 111 2.17 -0.04 17.97
C GLU A 111 2.80 -0.54 16.65
N GLY A 112 3.36 0.34 15.82
CA GLY A 112 4.03 0.01 14.57
C GLY A 112 3.12 0.08 13.33
N PHE A 113 1.98 0.74 13.42
CA PHE A 113 1.13 1.01 12.27
C PHE A 113 1.67 2.17 11.45
N GLU A 114 1.83 1.92 10.16
CA GLU A 114 2.30 2.87 9.16
C GLU A 114 1.13 3.48 8.37
N TYR A 115 1.17 4.80 8.16
CA TYR A 115 0.21 5.49 7.31
C TYR A 115 0.31 5.01 5.84
N ARG A 116 -0.85 4.71 5.23
CA ARG A 116 -0.93 4.28 3.83
C ARG A 116 -1.81 5.17 2.97
N GLY A 117 -2.81 5.80 3.57
CA GLY A 117 -3.71 6.67 2.82
C GLY A 117 -4.82 7.22 3.69
N GLN A 118 -5.67 8.01 3.07
CA GLN A 118 -6.86 8.55 3.71
C GLN A 118 -7.96 8.78 2.69
N SER A 119 -9.20 8.79 3.17
CA SER A 119 -10.38 9.10 2.37
C SER A 119 -11.40 9.84 3.21
N ILE A 120 -12.43 10.35 2.57
CA ILE A 120 -13.56 10.99 3.26
C ILE A 120 -14.77 10.07 3.12
N PHE A 121 -15.32 9.65 4.26
CA PHE A 121 -16.58 8.95 4.33
C PHE A 121 -17.71 9.92 4.61
N SER A 122 -18.84 9.74 3.94
CA SER A 122 -20.07 10.44 4.28
C SER A 122 -20.80 9.64 5.35
N SER A 123 -21.05 10.25 6.53
CA SER A 123 -21.83 9.60 7.57
C SER A 123 -23.30 9.55 7.18
N MET A 124 -24.04 8.59 7.77
CA MET A 124 -25.48 8.44 7.56
C MET A 124 -26.30 9.68 7.96
N PHE A 125 -25.72 10.58 8.73
CA PHE A 125 -26.36 11.83 9.19
C PHE A 125 -25.87 13.07 8.39
N GLY A 126 -25.24 12.88 7.22
CA GLY A 126 -24.77 13.96 6.35
C GLY A 126 -23.45 14.62 6.78
N GLY A 127 -22.78 14.09 7.80
CA GLY A 127 -21.43 14.51 8.19
C GLY A 127 -20.36 13.89 7.28
N LYS A 128 -19.19 14.52 7.24
CA LYS A 128 -17.99 13.99 6.57
C LYS A 128 -16.97 13.61 7.62
N GLU A 129 -16.50 12.38 7.58
CA GLU A 129 -15.43 11.87 8.44
C GLU A 129 -14.16 11.68 7.63
N VAL A 130 -13.05 12.17 8.14
CA VAL A 130 -11.74 11.81 7.61
C VAL A 130 -11.38 10.43 8.15
N VAL A 131 -11.14 9.49 7.25
CA VAL A 131 -10.71 8.14 7.60
C VAL A 131 -9.27 7.96 7.15
N VAL A 132 -8.38 7.71 8.10
CA VAL A 132 -6.98 7.38 7.85
C VAL A 132 -6.81 5.87 7.83
N ILE A 133 -6.13 5.37 6.82
CA ILE A 133 -5.81 3.95 6.64
C ILE A 133 -4.38 3.71 7.10
N LEU A 134 -4.25 2.83 8.07
CA LEU A 134 -2.97 2.40 8.65
C LEU A 134 -2.75 0.92 8.39
N GLU A 135 -1.51 0.54 8.13
CA GLU A 135 -1.07 -0.82 7.82
C GLU A 135 0.05 -1.24 8.76
N GLN A 136 0.04 -2.50 9.18
CA GLN A 136 1.16 -3.13 9.86
C GLN A 136 1.49 -4.45 9.16
N ASP A 137 2.77 -4.64 8.82
CA ASP A 137 3.28 -5.93 8.34
C ASP A 137 3.41 -6.89 9.53
N ARG A 138 2.71 -8.04 9.46
CA ARG A 138 2.75 -9.07 10.52
C ARG A 138 4.00 -9.92 10.48
N ASP A 139 4.56 -10.09 9.30
CA ASP A 139 5.69 -10.98 9.05
C ASP A 139 7.04 -10.26 9.16
N ALA A 140 7.01 -8.93 9.35
CA ALA A 140 8.22 -8.15 9.58
C ALA A 140 8.96 -8.62 10.85
N THR A 141 10.24 -8.91 10.70
CA THR A 141 11.12 -9.35 11.80
C THR A 141 11.36 -8.27 12.86
N SER A 142 11.27 -7.00 12.46
CA SER A 142 11.30 -5.85 13.35
C SER A 142 10.11 -4.95 13.06
N LYS A 143 9.42 -4.50 14.11
CA LYS A 143 8.33 -3.53 13.96
C LYS A 143 8.89 -2.14 14.07
N ASP A 144 8.87 -1.40 12.97
CA ASP A 144 9.14 0.03 12.98
C ASP A 144 8.09 0.74 13.82
N ARG A 145 8.51 1.74 14.60
CA ARG A 145 7.59 2.62 15.33
C ARG A 145 7.60 3.97 14.68
N TRP A 146 6.44 4.62 14.70
CA TRP A 146 6.24 5.89 14.03
C TRP A 146 5.75 6.95 15.02
N GLU A 147 6.29 8.12 14.92
CA GLU A 147 5.77 9.32 15.55
C GLU A 147 5.01 10.12 14.49
N TYR A 148 3.75 10.44 14.76
CA TYR A 148 2.90 11.20 13.87
C TYR A 148 2.68 12.61 14.41
N ARG A 149 2.59 13.58 13.51
CA ARG A 149 2.22 14.94 13.83
C ARG A 149 1.20 15.45 12.82
N LEU A 150 0.08 15.98 13.34
CA LEU A 150 -0.91 16.70 12.56
C LEU A 150 -0.61 18.18 12.60
N LEU A 151 -0.74 18.82 11.45
CA LEU A 151 -0.72 20.27 11.31
C LEU A 151 -2.09 20.66 10.77
N ALA A 152 -2.79 21.55 11.47
CA ALA A 152 -4.13 22.01 11.10
C ALA A 152 -4.13 23.53 10.98
N THR A 153 -4.43 24.04 9.79
CA THR A 153 -4.39 25.47 9.52
C THR A 153 -5.39 25.87 8.44
N SER A 154 -5.89 27.09 8.51
CA SER A 154 -6.75 27.68 7.47
C SER A 154 -5.99 28.45 6.39
N LYS A 155 -4.67 28.63 6.54
CA LYS A 155 -3.82 29.43 5.65
C LYS A 155 -2.68 28.62 5.06
N THR A 156 -2.54 28.63 3.74
CA THR A 156 -1.46 27.92 3.02
C THR A 156 -0.05 28.43 3.40
N SER A 157 0.11 29.74 3.66
CA SER A 157 1.39 30.30 4.10
C SER A 157 1.81 29.82 5.50
N THR A 158 0.83 29.63 6.39
CA THR A 158 1.07 29.03 7.71
C THR A 158 1.47 27.57 7.56
N MET A 159 0.75 26.82 6.72
CA MET A 159 1.06 25.41 6.44
C MET A 159 2.49 25.25 5.88
N GLN A 160 2.91 26.11 4.96
CA GLN A 160 4.27 26.06 4.40
C GLN A 160 5.33 26.20 5.50
N ARG A 161 5.16 27.15 6.41
CA ARG A 161 6.09 27.35 7.52
C ARG A 161 6.10 26.14 8.46
N GLU A 162 4.93 25.69 8.90
CA GLU A 162 4.79 24.55 9.82
C GLU A 162 5.35 23.25 9.24
N LEU A 163 5.16 22.99 7.94
CA LEU A 163 5.77 21.87 7.25
C LEU A 163 7.29 21.98 7.21
N SER A 164 7.83 23.18 6.96
CA SER A 164 9.28 23.40 6.95
C SER A 164 9.89 23.18 8.34
N ASP A 165 9.23 23.70 9.39
CA ASP A 165 9.67 23.53 10.77
C ASP A 165 9.59 22.08 11.23
N THR A 166 8.56 21.36 10.78
CA THR A 166 8.36 19.93 11.07
C THR A 166 9.36 19.07 10.31
N GLY A 167 9.65 19.42 9.05
CA GLY A 167 10.67 18.77 8.23
C GLY A 167 12.07 18.92 8.83
N ALA A 168 12.41 20.09 9.38
CA ALA A 168 13.68 20.32 10.08
C ALA A 168 13.84 19.42 11.34
N GLN A 169 12.74 18.88 11.89
CA GLN A 169 12.73 17.92 12.99
C GLN A 169 12.74 16.45 12.52
N GLY A 170 12.91 16.22 11.21
CA GLY A 170 12.99 14.87 10.61
C GLY A 170 11.64 14.21 10.34
N PHE A 171 10.56 14.98 10.34
CA PHE A 171 9.26 14.47 9.90
C PHE A 171 9.12 14.57 8.38
N GLU A 172 8.55 13.57 7.76
CA GLU A 172 8.17 13.53 6.35
C GLU A 172 6.67 13.72 6.17
N PHE A 173 6.27 14.39 5.10
CA PHE A 173 4.88 14.53 4.70
C PHE A 173 4.35 13.17 4.20
N VAL A 174 3.14 12.78 4.65
CA VAL A 174 2.51 11.53 4.20
C VAL A 174 1.09 11.71 3.68
N GLY A 175 0.38 12.75 4.08
CA GLY A 175 -0.97 12.98 3.58
C GLY A 175 -1.54 14.34 3.96
N MET A 176 -2.59 14.73 3.24
CA MET A 176 -3.30 15.99 3.47
C MET A 176 -4.78 15.83 3.14
N THR A 177 -5.64 16.48 3.93
CA THR A 177 -7.08 16.55 3.68
C THR A 177 -7.63 17.90 4.10
N VAL A 178 -8.87 18.15 3.73
CA VAL A 178 -9.64 19.28 4.23
C VAL A 178 -10.64 18.74 5.25
N ALA A 179 -10.56 19.21 6.48
CA ALA A 179 -11.50 18.91 7.54
C ALA A 179 -12.41 20.12 7.81
N SER A 180 -13.65 19.85 8.21
CA SER A 180 -14.56 20.89 8.67
C SER A 180 -14.32 21.19 10.14
N THR A 181 -14.27 22.47 10.51
CA THR A 181 -14.16 22.88 11.91
C THR A 181 -15.52 22.89 12.59
N ALA A 182 -15.53 22.81 13.92
CA ALA A 182 -16.75 22.90 14.73
C ALA A 182 -17.52 24.23 14.54
N MET A 183 -16.85 25.28 14.05
CA MET A 183 -17.43 26.61 13.80
C MET A 183 -17.84 26.83 12.34
N GLY A 184 -17.89 25.77 11.52
CA GLY A 184 -18.34 25.85 10.12
C GLY A 184 -17.29 26.34 9.12
N GLY A 185 -16.01 26.40 9.50
CA GLY A 185 -14.89 26.66 8.60
C GLY A 185 -14.28 25.37 8.06
N ASN A 186 -13.32 25.52 7.13
CA ASN A 186 -12.49 24.42 6.65
C ASN A 186 -11.05 24.62 7.09
N GLU A 187 -10.40 23.54 7.51
CA GLU A 187 -8.98 23.48 7.83
C GLU A 187 -8.26 22.53 6.88
N LEU A 188 -7.05 22.93 6.49
CA LEU A 188 -6.09 22.03 5.85
C LEU A 188 -5.43 21.22 6.95
N VAL A 189 -5.67 19.92 6.97
CA VAL A 189 -5.05 18.99 7.91
C VAL A 189 -3.99 18.19 7.19
N THR A 190 -2.76 18.33 7.64
CA THR A 190 -1.61 17.64 7.10
C THR A 190 -1.10 16.63 8.11
N ILE A 191 -0.81 15.42 7.64
CA ILE A 191 -0.22 14.35 8.43
C ILE A 191 1.25 14.25 8.06
N THR A 192 2.11 14.31 9.07
CA THR A 192 3.54 14.05 8.95
C THR A 192 3.94 12.93 9.88
N ARG A 193 5.02 12.24 9.56
CA ARG A 193 5.55 11.16 10.39
C ARG A 193 7.08 11.16 10.41
N ARG A 194 7.65 10.56 11.44
CA ARG A 194 9.05 10.13 11.45
C ARG A 194 9.20 8.76 12.07
N LYS A 195 10.23 8.04 11.66
CA LYS A 195 10.58 6.75 12.27
C LYS A 195 11.23 6.98 13.62
N VAL A 196 10.74 6.29 14.65
CA VAL A 196 11.36 6.29 15.98
C VAL A 196 12.52 5.29 15.95
N ARG A 197 13.70 5.74 16.38
CA ARG A 197 14.91 4.90 16.46
C ARG A 197 14.96 4.12 17.76
#